data_812141430fff2568208eb92924293b6f
#
_entry.id   812141430fff2568208eb92924293b6f
#
_cell.length_a   1.000
_cell.length_b   1.000
_cell.length_c   1.000
_cell.angle_alpha   90.00
_cell.angle_beta   90.00
_cell.angle_gamma   90.00
#
_symmetry.space_group_name_H-M   'P 1'
#
loop_
_entity.id
_entity.type
_entity.pdbx_description
1 polymer ?
#
loop_
_entity_poly.entity_id
_entity_poly.type
_entity_poly.pdbx_seq_one_letter_code
_entity_poly.pdbx_strand_id
1 'polypeptide(L)'
;MLTPTVYQDRQKRKVRCALPENPYNWNGSTVAAILERMEYCAHTVNFKTHRQSYKIKKTIENPPEQGKIFRNTHEAIVDEETFQRVQELRRNKRRPARTGKSNLFSGVAYCADCGEK
;
A
#
# COMPACT_ATOMS: atom_id res chain seq x y z
N MET A 1 16.12 -5.90 -4.96
CA MET A 1 15.80 -5.88 -3.52
C MET A 1 15.09 -7.18 -3.16
N LEU A 2 15.52 -7.85 -2.10
CA LEU A 2 14.90 -9.10 -1.65
C LEU A 2 13.47 -8.90 -1.17
N THR A 3 12.60 -9.89 -1.38
CA THR A 3 11.28 -9.89 -0.77
C THR A 3 11.38 -9.98 0.77
N PRO A 4 10.40 -9.46 1.54
CA PRO A 4 10.44 -9.47 3.00
C PRO A 4 10.62 -10.87 3.60
N THR A 5 9.99 -11.88 3.01
CA THR A 5 10.07 -13.28 3.43
C THR A 5 11.50 -13.81 3.33
N VAL A 6 12.14 -13.61 2.18
CA VAL A 6 13.53 -14.04 1.96
C VAL A 6 14.51 -13.26 2.82
N TYR A 7 14.28 -11.97 3.02
CA TYR A 7 15.08 -11.16 3.93
C TYR A 7 15.01 -11.67 5.38
N GLN A 8 13.82 -12.02 5.87
CA GLN A 8 13.64 -12.58 7.20
C GLN A 8 14.33 -13.94 7.36
N ASP A 9 14.25 -14.80 6.33
CA ASP A 9 14.94 -16.09 6.33
C ASP A 9 16.46 -15.91 6.41
N ARG A 10 17.03 -14.99 5.64
CA ARG A 10 18.47 -14.67 5.73
C ARG A 10 18.88 -14.14 7.11
N GLN A 11 17.97 -13.47 7.82
CA GLN A 11 18.18 -13.04 9.20
C GLN A 11 17.94 -14.17 10.21
N LYS A 12 17.81 -15.43 9.77
CA LYS A 12 17.52 -16.61 10.60
C LYS A 12 16.26 -16.45 11.45
N ARG A 13 15.30 -15.63 10.99
CA ARG A 13 13.98 -15.49 11.62
C ARG A 13 13.06 -16.59 11.12
N LYS A 14 12.22 -17.12 12.00
CA LYS A 14 11.26 -18.16 11.64
C LYS A 14 10.24 -17.64 10.62
N VAL A 15 10.30 -18.16 9.40
CA VAL A 15 9.38 -17.86 8.32
C VAL A 15 8.27 -18.92 8.31
N ARG A 16 7.01 -18.51 8.18
CA ARG A 16 5.82 -19.39 8.25
C ARG A 16 5.36 -19.92 6.90
N CYS A 17 5.89 -19.39 5.82
CA CYS A 17 5.52 -19.75 4.46
C CYS A 17 6.71 -20.27 3.67
N ALA A 18 6.45 -21.02 2.61
CA ALA A 18 7.48 -21.47 1.69
C ALA A 18 8.20 -20.26 1.06
N LEU A 19 9.49 -20.41 0.86
CA LEU A 19 10.29 -19.40 0.17
C LEU A 19 9.94 -19.37 -1.32
N PRO A 20 9.82 -18.19 -1.93
CA PRO A 20 9.59 -18.08 -3.36
C PRO A 20 10.81 -18.55 -4.16
N GLU A 21 10.59 -19.18 -5.32
CA GLU A 21 11.66 -19.58 -6.24
C GLU A 21 12.52 -18.38 -6.66
N ASN A 22 11.88 -17.26 -6.95
CA ASN A 22 12.59 -16.01 -7.25
C ASN A 22 12.55 -15.07 -6.03
N PRO A 23 13.70 -14.87 -5.34
CA PRO A 23 13.78 -14.05 -4.13
C PRO A 23 13.54 -12.56 -4.35
N TYR A 24 13.49 -12.10 -5.61
CA TYR A 24 13.30 -10.70 -6.00
C TYR A 24 11.90 -10.43 -6.57
N ASN A 25 11.07 -11.45 -6.73
CA ASN A 25 9.74 -11.30 -7.31
C ASN A 25 8.74 -10.81 -6.25
N TRP A 26 8.51 -9.51 -6.22
CA TRP A 26 7.55 -8.87 -5.33
C TRP A 26 6.12 -9.05 -5.82
N ASN A 27 5.24 -9.47 -4.93
CA ASN A 27 3.81 -9.50 -5.23
C ASN A 27 3.26 -8.07 -5.31
N GLY A 28 2.51 -7.78 -6.37
CA GLY A 28 1.89 -6.47 -6.60
C GLY A 28 0.96 -6.01 -5.45
N SER A 29 0.25 -6.94 -4.79
CA SER A 29 -0.58 -6.62 -3.62
C SER A 29 0.26 -6.19 -2.42
N THR A 30 1.43 -6.79 -2.22
CA THR A 30 2.36 -6.39 -1.15
C THR A 30 2.89 -4.98 -1.38
N VAL A 31 3.29 -4.68 -2.63
CA VAL A 31 3.76 -3.34 -3.00
C VAL A 31 2.64 -2.32 -2.83
N ALA A 32 1.42 -2.63 -3.29
CA ALA A 32 0.26 -1.76 -3.12
C ALA A 32 -0.01 -1.46 -1.63
N ALA A 33 0.02 -2.49 -0.78
CA ALA A 33 -0.19 -2.33 0.66
C ALA A 33 0.91 -1.48 1.32
N ILE A 34 2.17 -1.57 0.87
CA ILE A 34 3.26 -0.71 1.35
C ILE A 34 2.99 0.74 0.98
N LEU A 35 2.63 1.00 -0.28
CA LEU A 35 2.37 2.35 -0.78
C LEU A 35 1.14 3.03 -0.13
N GLU A 36 0.23 2.27 0.48
CA GLU A 36 -0.95 2.80 1.19
C GLU A 36 -0.66 3.20 2.65
N ARG A 37 0.47 2.79 3.19
CA ARG A 37 0.75 2.99 4.61
C ARG A 37 1.26 4.39 4.89
N MET A 38 0.43 5.20 5.53
CA MET A 38 0.77 6.52 6.03
C MET A 38 1.83 6.48 7.14
N GLU A 39 2.05 5.33 7.75
CA GLU A 39 3.04 5.13 8.79
C GLU A 39 4.48 5.46 8.34
N TYR A 40 4.75 5.39 7.05
CA TYR A 40 6.06 5.78 6.49
C TYR A 40 6.32 7.30 6.53
N CYS A 41 5.26 8.12 6.72
CA CYS A 41 5.34 9.58 6.85
C CYS A 41 5.44 10.04 8.32
N ALA A 42 6.09 9.30 9.19
CA ALA A 42 6.22 9.60 10.62
C ALA A 42 4.93 9.50 11.45
N HIS A 43 3.87 8.90 10.91
CA HIS A 43 2.57 8.83 11.58
C HIS A 43 2.31 7.44 12.14
N THR A 44 1.65 7.35 13.29
CA THR A 44 1.11 6.10 13.81
C THR A 44 -0.40 6.10 13.68
N VAL A 45 -0.95 5.09 13.01
CA VAL A 45 -2.39 4.94 12.82
C VAL A 45 -2.89 3.77 13.64
N ASN A 46 -3.68 4.07 14.69
CA ASN A 46 -4.26 3.09 15.58
C ASN A 46 -5.76 2.91 15.32
N PHE A 47 -6.32 1.84 15.87
CA PHE A 47 -7.75 1.52 15.79
C PHE A 47 -8.30 1.33 14.37
N LYS A 48 -7.47 0.91 13.41
CA LYS A 48 -7.93 0.50 12.08
C LYS A 48 -8.86 -0.69 12.12
N THR A 49 -8.64 -1.59 13.08
CA THR A 49 -9.39 -2.82 13.24
C THR A 49 -9.67 -3.12 14.71
N HIS A 50 -10.75 -3.85 14.97
CA HIS A 50 -11.05 -4.38 16.31
C HIS A 50 -11.47 -5.84 16.23
N ARG A 51 -11.43 -6.51 17.37
CA ARG A 51 -12.00 -7.84 17.56
C ARG A 51 -13.23 -7.74 18.44
N GLN A 52 -14.33 -8.33 18.01
CA GLN A 52 -15.59 -8.32 18.74
C GLN A 52 -15.46 -9.00 20.12
N SER A 53 -14.67 -10.05 20.21
CA SER A 53 -14.42 -10.80 21.43
C SER A 53 -13.09 -11.55 21.35
N TYR A 54 -12.50 -11.88 22.49
CA TYR A 54 -11.32 -12.74 22.55
C TYR A 54 -11.58 -14.16 22.02
N LYS A 55 -12.82 -14.65 22.12
CA LYS A 55 -13.25 -15.96 21.58
C LYS A 55 -13.43 -15.95 20.06
N ILE A 56 -13.86 -14.82 19.52
CA ILE A 56 -14.09 -14.66 18.08
C ILE A 56 -12.85 -14.02 17.47
N LYS A 57 -12.03 -14.84 16.83
CA LYS A 57 -10.75 -14.40 16.21
C LYS A 57 -10.95 -13.54 14.94
N LYS A 58 -12.18 -13.29 14.53
CA LYS A 58 -12.49 -12.47 13.34
C LYS A 58 -12.13 -11.01 13.63
N THR A 59 -11.27 -10.45 12.80
CA THR A 59 -10.93 -9.02 12.81
C THR A 59 -11.94 -8.28 11.94
N ILE A 60 -12.48 -7.20 12.47
CA ILE A 60 -13.43 -6.31 11.78
C ILE A 60 -12.72 -4.98 11.56
N GLU A 61 -12.85 -4.45 10.35
CA GLU A 61 -12.33 -3.13 10.01
C GLU A 61 -13.22 -2.04 10.62
N ASN A 62 -12.60 -1.07 11.26
CA ASN A 62 -13.30 0.07 11.80
C ASN A 62 -13.59 1.10 10.68
N PRO A 63 -14.68 1.85 10.78
CA PRO A 63 -14.86 3.03 9.93
C PRO A 63 -13.65 3.98 10.07
N PRO A 64 -13.26 4.68 8.99
CA PRO A 64 -12.10 5.59 9.02
C PRO A 64 -12.16 6.64 10.13
N GLU A 65 -13.37 7.04 10.54
CA GLU A 65 -13.62 8.02 11.60
C GLU A 65 -13.19 7.54 12.99
N GLN A 66 -13.16 6.23 13.22
CA GLN A 66 -12.73 5.63 14.49
C GLN A 66 -11.20 5.45 14.57
N GLY A 67 -10.53 5.54 13.44
CA GLY A 67 -9.08 5.52 13.38
C GLY A 67 -8.48 6.76 14.02
N LYS A 68 -7.47 6.60 14.89
CA LYS A 68 -6.70 7.72 15.43
C LYS A 68 -5.34 7.80 14.80
N ILE A 69 -5.03 8.97 14.23
CA ILE A 69 -3.74 9.26 13.64
C ILE A 69 -2.95 10.12 14.60
N PHE A 70 -1.81 9.60 15.06
CA PHE A 70 -0.82 10.33 15.86
C PHE A 70 0.28 10.78 14.91
N ARG A 71 0.45 12.10 14.79
CA ARG A 71 1.43 12.69 13.87
C ARG A 71 2.81 12.79 14.52
N ASN A 72 3.86 12.65 13.70
CA ASN A 72 5.26 12.84 14.10
C ASN A 72 5.67 12.00 15.32
N THR A 73 5.32 10.72 15.31
CA THR A 73 5.66 9.78 16.40
C THR A 73 7.04 9.13 16.22
N HIS A 74 7.60 9.20 15.04
CA HIS A 74 8.91 8.64 14.68
C HIS A 74 9.52 9.41 13.50
N GLU A 75 10.74 9.09 13.13
CA GLU A 75 11.40 9.70 11.96
C GLU A 75 10.72 9.25 10.66
N ALA A 76 10.46 10.20 9.77
CA ALA A 76 9.83 9.92 8.48
C ALA A 76 10.83 9.22 7.54
N ILE A 77 10.38 8.14 6.92
CA ILE A 77 11.12 7.45 5.85
C ILE A 77 10.83 8.11 4.50
N VAL A 78 9.60 8.61 4.34
CA VAL A 78 9.12 9.30 3.14
C VAL A 78 8.46 10.59 3.57
N ASP A 79 8.72 11.68 2.86
CA ASP A 79 8.06 12.97 3.08
C ASP A 79 6.59 12.92 2.66
N GLU A 80 5.77 13.74 3.28
CA GLU A 80 4.32 13.76 3.07
C GLU A 80 3.96 14.17 1.63
N GLU A 81 4.73 15.07 1.03
CA GLU A 81 4.52 15.50 -0.36
C GLU A 81 4.71 14.34 -1.34
N THR A 82 5.81 13.62 -1.22
CA THR A 82 6.07 12.42 -2.04
C THR A 82 4.98 11.36 -1.84
N PHE A 83 4.54 11.15 -0.60
CA PHE A 83 3.46 10.20 -0.31
C PHE A 83 2.15 10.61 -1.00
N GLN A 84 1.74 11.87 -0.91
CA GLN A 84 0.53 12.38 -1.56
C GLN A 84 0.62 12.24 -3.07
N ARG A 85 1.74 12.59 -3.67
CA ARG A 85 1.97 12.42 -5.12
C ARG A 85 1.82 10.95 -5.55
N VAL A 86 2.32 10.01 -4.76
CA VAL A 86 2.15 8.58 -5.02
C VAL A 86 0.67 8.18 -4.95
N GLN A 87 -0.10 8.70 -3.97
CA GLN A 87 -1.54 8.41 -3.89
C GLN A 87 -2.31 8.95 -5.11
N GLU A 88 -1.98 10.15 -5.58
CA GLU A 88 -2.57 10.72 -6.80
C GLU A 88 -2.29 9.86 -8.02
N LEU A 89 -1.04 9.46 -8.23
CA LEU A 89 -0.64 8.58 -9.33
C LEU A 89 -1.39 7.23 -9.27
N ARG A 90 -1.60 6.69 -8.07
CA ARG A 90 -2.33 5.43 -7.87
C ARG A 90 -3.82 5.56 -8.16
N ARG A 91 -4.47 6.66 -7.78
CA ARG A 91 -5.88 6.94 -8.13
C ARG A 91 -6.07 7.03 -9.64
N ASN A 92 -5.10 7.60 -10.31
CA ASN A 92 -5.10 7.83 -11.74
C ASN A 92 -4.65 6.61 -12.56
N LYS A 93 -4.31 5.49 -11.90
CA LYS A 93 -3.89 4.26 -12.57
C LYS A 93 -5.03 3.69 -13.40
N ARG A 94 -4.91 3.80 -14.71
CA ARG A 94 -5.88 3.26 -15.66
C ARG A 94 -5.81 1.73 -15.69
N ARG A 95 -6.98 1.08 -15.69
CA ARG A 95 -7.05 -0.35 -15.97
C ARG A 95 -6.65 -0.60 -17.42
N PRO A 96 -5.80 -1.60 -17.74
CA PRO A 96 -5.52 -1.95 -19.11
C PRO A 96 -6.82 -2.28 -19.84
N ALA A 97 -6.98 -1.81 -21.07
CA ALA A 97 -8.13 -2.16 -21.88
C ALA A 97 -8.18 -3.68 -22.10
N ARG A 98 -9.38 -4.26 -22.30
CA ARG A 98 -9.60 -5.71 -22.54
C ARG A 98 -8.72 -6.26 -23.66
N THR A 99 -8.28 -5.43 -24.58
CA THR A 99 -7.40 -5.78 -25.71
C THR A 99 -5.92 -5.86 -25.35
N GLY A 100 -5.51 -5.53 -24.12
CA GLY A 100 -4.11 -5.53 -23.67
C GLY A 100 -3.23 -4.46 -24.33
N LYS A 101 -3.74 -3.70 -25.29
CA LYS A 101 -3.00 -2.61 -25.94
C LYS A 101 -3.28 -1.29 -25.20
N SER A 102 -2.23 -0.72 -24.60
CA SER A 102 -2.30 0.65 -24.07
C SER A 102 -2.11 1.64 -25.23
N ASN A 103 -3.02 2.61 -25.34
CA ASN A 103 -2.82 3.74 -26.26
C ASN A 103 -1.75 4.68 -25.66
N LEU A 104 -0.91 5.28 -26.52
CA LEU A 104 0.16 6.21 -26.13
C LEU A 104 -0.37 7.37 -25.25
N PHE A 105 -1.59 7.83 -25.50
CA PHE A 105 -2.24 8.93 -24.76
C PHE A 105 -3.06 8.46 -23.56
N SER A 106 -3.00 7.17 -23.22
CA SER A 106 -3.77 6.56 -22.14
C SER A 106 -3.31 7.09 -20.79
N GLY A 107 -4.13 7.93 -20.16
CA GLY A 107 -3.86 8.52 -18.86
C GLY A 107 -3.14 9.87 -18.89
N VAL A 108 -2.85 10.41 -20.08
CA VAL A 108 -2.19 11.70 -20.28
C VAL A 108 -3.16 12.76 -20.84
N ALA A 109 -4.24 12.31 -21.50
CA ALA A 109 -5.24 13.21 -22.07
C ALA A 109 -6.26 13.64 -21.00
N TYR A 110 -6.49 14.94 -20.89
CA TYR A 110 -7.49 15.56 -20.02
C TYR A 110 -8.47 16.36 -20.87
N CYS A 111 -9.73 16.39 -20.43
CA CYS A 111 -10.73 17.28 -21.04
C CYS A 111 -10.33 18.74 -20.78
N ALA A 112 -10.36 19.57 -21.85
CA ALA A 112 -10.01 20.99 -21.73
C ALA A 112 -11.05 21.79 -20.91
N ASP A 113 -12.31 21.32 -20.87
CA ASP A 113 -13.40 22.03 -20.21
C ASP A 113 -13.57 21.65 -18.74
N CYS A 114 -13.51 20.35 -18.40
CA CYS A 114 -13.77 19.86 -17.05
C CYS A 114 -12.50 19.35 -16.33
N GLY A 115 -11.37 19.22 -17.01
CA GLY A 115 -10.12 18.71 -16.44
C GLY A 115 -10.14 17.20 -16.10
N GLU A 116 -11.23 16.49 -16.38
CA GLU A 116 -11.32 15.05 -16.16
C GLU A 116 -10.56 14.26 -17.24
N LYS A 117 -10.10 13.03 -16.87
CA LYS A 117 -9.41 12.09 -17.76
C LYS A 117 -10.35 11.27 -18.59
#